data_d3aecc81266d274951471b883f8a375e
#
_entry.id   d3aecc81266d274951471b883f8a375e
#
_cell.length_a   1.000
_cell.length_b   1.000
_cell.length_c   1.000
_cell.angle_alpha   90.00
_cell.angle_beta   90.00
_cell.angle_gamma   90.00
#
_symmetry.space_group_name_H-M   'P 1'
#
loop_
_entity.id
_entity.type
_entity.pdbx_description
1 polymer ?
#
loop_
_entity_poly.entity_id
_entity_poly.type
_entity_poly.pdbx_seq_one_letter_code
_entity_poly.pdbx_strand_id
1 'polypeptide(L)'
;MHRIGFDNDKYLKLQSQNIRDRINKFGGKLYLEFGGKLFDDYHASRVLPGFAPDSKVKMLLEMKDEAEIVIAISADDIERSKRRGDLGITYDDDTLRLIDAFRGIGLYIGSVVLTHYRGQAIADKFQHRLEALGVKVYRHYIIPDYPSNIPLIVSDEGFGRNDYIETTRSLVVVTAPGPGSGKMATCLSQLYHEHKRGVSAGYAKFETFPVWNLPLKHPVNLAYEAATADLDDVNMIDPFHLEAYGTTTVNYNRDVEIFPVLEAMFKKIYGNSPYKSPTDMGVNMNGFCIFDDDACCEASKQEIIRRYYAAACGVRRGTSEPQELRKIELIMNSLGLTAADRPVVGAALQRAQETGAPAVALELADGSIVTGKTSSLLGASSACLLNALKALAGIDKKLPLIAPGVIEPIQHLKVEHLGNHNPRLHTDELLIALSICAVTNPMAGYAIDQLGKLRGCEAHSSVILSHVDEDLFKKLGVNITFEPKYQAKKLFHKN
;
A
#
# COMPACT_ATOMS: atom_id res chain seq x y z
N MET A 1 15.34 -4.53 -18.81
CA MET A 1 14.79 -5.48 -17.82
C MET A 1 15.18 -4.95 -16.44
N HIS A 2 14.23 -4.62 -15.58
CA HIS A 2 14.59 -4.26 -14.21
C HIS A 2 15.32 -5.44 -13.56
N ARG A 3 16.47 -5.15 -12.97
CA ARG A 3 17.30 -6.13 -12.26
C ARG A 3 16.51 -6.64 -11.06
N ILE A 4 16.38 -7.97 -10.92
CA ILE A 4 15.69 -8.61 -9.79
C ILE A 4 16.68 -8.74 -8.63
N GLY A 5 16.29 -8.37 -7.42
CA GLY A 5 17.15 -8.40 -6.24
C GLY A 5 16.59 -9.20 -5.06
N PHE A 6 15.35 -9.70 -5.19
CA PHE A 6 14.63 -10.38 -4.12
C PHE A 6 14.09 -11.73 -4.57
N ASP A 7 14.32 -12.75 -3.75
CA ASP A 7 13.82 -14.14 -3.96
C ASP A 7 12.48 -14.32 -3.24
N ASN A 8 11.39 -14.18 -4.00
CA ASN A 8 10.04 -14.30 -3.47
C ASN A 8 9.68 -15.72 -3.01
N ASP A 9 10.16 -16.74 -3.69
CA ASP A 9 9.85 -18.14 -3.34
C ASP A 9 10.54 -18.55 -2.03
N LYS A 10 11.79 -18.12 -1.85
CA LYS A 10 12.51 -18.25 -0.58
C LYS A 10 11.80 -17.49 0.54
N TYR A 11 11.30 -16.28 0.26
CA TYR A 11 10.54 -15.50 1.23
C TYR A 11 9.29 -16.23 1.70
N LEU A 12 8.46 -16.72 0.80
CA LEU A 12 7.25 -17.46 1.15
C LEU A 12 7.57 -18.65 2.08
N LYS A 13 8.59 -19.43 1.74
CA LYS A 13 9.02 -20.60 2.55
C LYS A 13 9.51 -20.18 3.94
N LEU A 14 10.43 -19.22 4.03
CA LEU A 14 10.99 -18.79 5.30
C LEU A 14 9.95 -18.13 6.20
N GLN A 15 9.08 -17.30 5.64
CA GLN A 15 8.04 -16.60 6.38
C GLN A 15 7.00 -17.58 6.93
N SER A 16 6.51 -18.52 6.10
CA SER A 16 5.57 -19.58 6.51
C SER A 16 6.20 -20.49 7.58
N GLN A 17 7.47 -20.86 7.42
CA GLN A 17 8.17 -21.69 8.41
C GLN A 17 8.31 -20.95 9.75
N ASN A 18 8.70 -19.68 9.74
CA ASN A 18 8.82 -18.89 10.97
C ASN A 18 7.48 -18.76 11.72
N ILE A 19 6.36 -18.62 10.98
CA ILE A 19 5.03 -18.61 11.59
C ILE A 19 4.71 -19.97 12.24
N ARG A 20 4.99 -21.11 11.57
CA ARG A 20 4.78 -22.45 12.14
C ARG A 20 5.64 -22.71 13.36
N ASP A 21 6.90 -22.27 13.35
CA ASP A 21 7.79 -22.38 14.50
C ASP A 21 7.24 -21.60 15.70
N ARG A 22 6.61 -20.45 15.46
CA ARG A 22 5.92 -19.68 16.52
C ARG A 22 4.66 -20.38 17.02
N ILE A 23 3.84 -20.96 16.16
CA ILE A 23 2.68 -21.76 16.56
C ILE A 23 3.13 -22.87 17.50
N ASN A 24 4.20 -23.61 17.14
CA ASN A 24 4.75 -24.69 17.95
C ASN A 24 5.33 -24.18 19.29
N LYS A 25 6.08 -23.07 19.26
CA LYS A 25 6.65 -22.43 20.46
C LYS A 25 5.58 -22.08 21.50
N PHE A 26 4.40 -21.68 21.06
CA PHE A 26 3.30 -21.26 21.92
C PHE A 26 2.24 -22.34 22.18
N GLY A 27 2.57 -23.61 21.97
CA GLY A 27 1.69 -24.72 22.34
C GLY A 27 0.56 -25.00 21.34
N GLY A 28 0.70 -24.56 20.10
CA GLY A 28 -0.18 -24.92 19.00
C GLY A 28 -1.17 -23.82 18.56
N LYS A 29 -1.13 -22.61 19.14
CA LYS A 29 -2.00 -21.49 18.74
C LYS A 29 -1.27 -20.16 18.68
N LEU A 30 -1.50 -19.41 17.60
CA LEU A 30 -0.88 -18.10 17.37
C LEU A 30 -1.91 -17.08 16.88
N TYR A 31 -1.99 -15.94 17.57
CA TYR A 31 -2.68 -14.75 17.08
C TYR A 31 -1.69 -13.88 16.33
N LEU A 32 -1.87 -13.80 15.00
CA LEU A 32 -1.00 -13.05 14.11
C LEU A 32 -1.66 -11.74 13.71
N GLU A 33 -1.17 -10.65 14.27
CA GLU A 33 -1.57 -9.31 13.82
C GLU A 33 -1.00 -9.03 12.44
N PHE A 34 -1.87 -8.81 11.47
CA PHE A 34 -1.47 -8.53 10.12
C PHE A 34 -1.48 -7.03 9.84
N GLY A 35 -0.29 -6.45 9.72
CA GLY A 35 -0.11 -5.05 9.36
C GLY A 35 -0.11 -4.82 7.85
N GLY A 36 -0.50 -3.60 7.45
CA GLY A 36 -0.48 -3.17 6.06
C GLY A 36 -1.51 -3.86 5.15
N LYS A 37 -1.32 -3.71 3.84
CA LYS A 37 -2.23 -4.27 2.82
C LYS A 37 -1.95 -5.76 2.63
N LEU A 38 -3.00 -6.59 2.74
CA LEU A 38 -2.92 -8.02 2.44
C LEU A 38 -2.89 -8.29 0.94
N PHE A 39 -3.74 -7.57 0.22
CA PHE A 39 -3.77 -7.57 -1.23
C PHE A 39 -2.97 -6.36 -1.73
N ASP A 40 -2.21 -6.54 -2.81
CA ASP A 40 -1.57 -5.44 -3.55
C ASP A 40 -0.53 -4.64 -2.74
N ASP A 41 0.47 -5.33 -2.15
CA ASP A 41 1.61 -4.68 -1.50
C ASP A 41 2.59 -4.09 -2.52
N TYR A 42 2.12 -3.05 -3.21
CA TYR A 42 2.91 -2.39 -4.26
C TYR A 42 4.14 -1.65 -3.72
N HIS A 43 4.15 -1.25 -2.43
CA HIS A 43 5.35 -0.62 -1.88
C HIS A 43 6.48 -1.64 -1.80
N ALA A 44 6.23 -2.81 -1.22
CA ALA A 44 7.23 -3.87 -1.13
C ALA A 44 7.76 -4.28 -2.52
N SER A 45 6.88 -4.44 -3.51
CA SER A 45 7.30 -4.80 -4.87
C SER A 45 8.11 -3.71 -5.58
N ARG A 46 7.97 -2.43 -5.18
CA ARG A 46 8.76 -1.33 -5.74
C ARG A 46 10.14 -1.17 -5.11
N VAL A 47 10.31 -1.56 -3.84
CA VAL A 47 11.60 -1.43 -3.13
C VAL A 47 12.39 -2.73 -3.09
N LEU A 48 11.73 -3.86 -3.29
CA LEU A 48 12.32 -5.21 -3.35
C LEU A 48 11.99 -5.84 -4.71
N PRO A 49 12.74 -5.51 -5.79
CA PRO A 49 12.48 -6.05 -7.13
C PRO A 49 12.51 -7.58 -7.14
N GLY A 50 11.39 -8.21 -7.47
CA GLY A 50 11.16 -9.64 -7.35
C GLY A 50 10.10 -10.01 -6.31
N PHE A 51 9.79 -9.14 -5.36
CA PHE A 51 8.69 -9.34 -4.42
C PHE A 51 7.35 -9.25 -5.16
N ALA A 52 6.53 -10.30 -5.08
CA ALA A 52 5.21 -10.31 -5.69
C ALA A 52 4.20 -9.56 -4.81
N PRO A 53 3.39 -8.62 -5.36
CA PRO A 53 2.43 -7.83 -4.57
C PRO A 53 1.43 -8.67 -3.77
N ASP A 54 1.14 -9.89 -4.24
CA ASP A 54 0.22 -10.85 -3.62
C ASP A 54 0.91 -11.88 -2.71
N SER A 55 2.19 -11.71 -2.37
CA SER A 55 2.97 -12.66 -1.56
C SER A 55 2.33 -12.97 -0.22
N LYS A 56 1.75 -11.98 0.45
CA LYS A 56 1.06 -12.18 1.74
C LYS A 56 -0.14 -13.13 1.61
N VAL A 57 -0.91 -12.97 0.54
CA VAL A 57 -2.06 -13.82 0.25
C VAL A 57 -1.60 -15.23 -0.12
N LYS A 58 -0.56 -15.36 -0.96
CA LYS A 58 0.01 -16.67 -1.33
C LYS A 58 0.51 -17.43 -0.12
N MET A 59 1.20 -16.76 0.79
CA MET A 59 1.64 -17.36 2.05
C MET A 59 0.46 -17.87 2.88
N LEU A 60 -0.62 -17.09 3.02
CA LEU A 60 -1.81 -17.54 3.75
C LEU A 60 -2.51 -18.72 3.06
N LEU A 61 -2.49 -18.78 1.72
CA LEU A 61 -3.04 -19.91 0.96
C LEU A 61 -2.24 -21.21 1.17
N GLU A 62 -0.91 -21.11 1.35
CA GLU A 62 -0.09 -22.29 1.73
C GLU A 62 -0.45 -22.83 3.12
N MET A 63 -1.02 -21.98 3.99
CA MET A 63 -1.44 -22.29 5.35
C MET A 63 -2.97 -22.33 5.51
N LYS A 64 -3.72 -22.42 4.41
CA LYS A 64 -5.18 -22.26 4.40
C LYS A 64 -5.94 -23.16 5.38
N ASP A 65 -5.45 -24.38 5.60
CA ASP A 65 -6.10 -25.34 6.50
C ASP A 65 -5.78 -25.07 7.98
N GLU A 66 -4.70 -24.33 8.24
CA GLU A 66 -4.25 -23.92 9.57
C GLU A 66 -4.73 -22.50 9.94
N ALA A 67 -5.05 -21.67 8.93
CA ALA A 67 -5.34 -20.25 9.09
C ALA A 67 -6.84 -19.94 9.16
N GLU A 68 -7.22 -19.08 10.08
CA GLU A 68 -8.54 -18.49 10.26
C GLU A 68 -8.41 -16.96 10.30
N ILE A 69 -9.24 -16.27 9.52
CA ILE A 69 -9.21 -14.81 9.42
C ILE A 69 -10.23 -14.19 10.37
N VAL A 70 -9.78 -13.24 11.16
CA VAL A 70 -10.61 -12.35 11.99
C VAL A 70 -10.41 -10.92 11.49
N ILE A 71 -11.49 -10.23 11.16
CA ILE A 71 -11.42 -8.84 10.68
C ILE A 71 -11.83 -7.89 11.81
N ALA A 72 -10.90 -7.04 12.25
CA ALA A 72 -11.18 -6.02 13.24
C ALA A 72 -11.56 -4.69 12.56
N ILE A 73 -12.69 -4.10 12.97
CA ILE A 73 -13.14 -2.80 12.48
C ILE A 73 -13.63 -1.94 13.64
N SER A 74 -13.24 -0.66 13.66
CA SER A 74 -13.66 0.28 14.68
C SER A 74 -15.11 0.71 14.48
N ALA A 75 -15.94 0.57 15.52
CA ALA A 75 -17.31 1.07 15.53
C ALA A 75 -17.37 2.61 15.35
N ASP A 76 -16.37 3.33 15.83
CA ASP A 76 -16.24 4.78 15.61
C ASP A 76 -15.95 5.13 14.15
N ASP A 77 -15.14 4.30 13.44
CA ASP A 77 -14.83 4.51 12.02
C ASP A 77 -16.07 4.21 11.15
N ILE A 78 -16.89 3.23 11.52
CA ILE A 78 -18.20 2.94 10.90
C ILE A 78 -19.14 4.15 11.09
N GLU A 79 -19.27 4.65 12.31
CA GLU A 79 -20.17 5.76 12.64
C GLU A 79 -19.80 7.04 11.88
N ARG A 80 -18.51 7.28 11.65
CA ARG A 80 -18.00 8.44 10.89
C ARG A 80 -17.94 8.21 9.38
N SER A 81 -18.37 7.04 8.89
CA SER A 81 -18.24 6.65 7.47
C SER A 81 -16.82 6.87 6.92
N LYS A 82 -15.81 6.52 7.72
CA LYS A 82 -14.40 6.69 7.36
C LYS A 82 -14.07 5.92 6.09
N ARG A 83 -13.37 6.58 5.17
CA ARG A 83 -13.05 6.03 3.85
C ARG A 83 -11.59 5.64 3.73
N ARG A 84 -11.34 4.63 2.95
CA ARG A 84 -10.00 4.29 2.47
C ARG A 84 -9.55 5.29 1.41
N GLY A 85 -8.38 5.90 1.62
CA GLY A 85 -7.85 6.91 0.70
C GLY A 85 -7.50 6.39 -0.70
N ASP A 86 -7.18 5.09 -0.82
CA ASP A 86 -6.81 4.47 -2.10
C ASP A 86 -8.00 3.96 -2.92
N LEU A 87 -9.08 3.52 -2.25
CA LEU A 87 -10.26 2.95 -2.91
C LEU A 87 -11.49 3.88 -2.88
N GLY A 88 -11.50 4.89 -2.00
CA GLY A 88 -12.63 5.81 -1.83
C GLY A 88 -13.89 5.21 -1.20
N ILE A 89 -13.87 3.91 -0.85
CA ILE A 89 -14.98 3.20 -0.18
C ILE A 89 -14.88 3.32 1.34
N THR A 90 -16.01 3.15 2.03
CA THR A 90 -16.03 3.18 3.50
C THR A 90 -15.40 1.93 4.11
N TYR A 91 -15.00 1.98 5.39
CA TYR A 91 -14.35 0.82 6.04
C TYR A 91 -15.30 -0.35 6.23
N ASP A 92 -16.58 -0.13 6.44
CA ASP A 92 -17.61 -1.17 6.47
C ASP A 92 -17.80 -1.84 5.10
N ASP A 93 -17.88 -1.07 4.01
CA ASP A 93 -17.91 -1.62 2.65
C ASP A 93 -16.60 -2.36 2.30
N ASP A 94 -15.44 -1.84 2.74
CA ASP A 94 -14.17 -2.54 2.55
C ASP A 94 -14.12 -3.85 3.35
N THR A 95 -14.70 -3.90 4.55
CA THR A 95 -14.83 -5.13 5.33
C THR A 95 -15.62 -6.19 4.56
N LEU A 96 -16.73 -5.83 3.93
CA LEU A 96 -17.52 -6.75 3.09
C LEU A 96 -16.71 -7.23 1.87
N ARG A 97 -16.02 -6.29 1.21
CA ARG A 97 -15.14 -6.61 0.08
C ARG A 97 -14.01 -7.57 0.49
N LEU A 98 -13.41 -7.38 1.67
CA LEU A 98 -12.37 -8.28 2.20
C LEU A 98 -12.94 -9.67 2.48
N ILE A 99 -14.14 -9.78 3.06
CA ILE A 99 -14.81 -11.06 3.30
C ILE A 99 -15.00 -11.81 1.97
N ASP A 100 -15.54 -11.14 0.95
CA ASP A 100 -15.77 -11.74 -0.37
C ASP A 100 -14.45 -12.13 -1.03
N ALA A 101 -13.43 -11.29 -0.96
CA ALA A 101 -12.11 -11.55 -1.53
C ALA A 101 -11.44 -12.77 -0.87
N PHE A 102 -11.47 -12.87 0.46
CA PHE A 102 -10.90 -14.02 1.17
C PHE A 102 -11.65 -15.31 0.89
N ARG A 103 -12.98 -15.27 0.91
CA ARG A 103 -13.83 -16.42 0.57
C ARG A 103 -13.60 -16.87 -0.88
N GLY A 104 -13.49 -15.90 -1.81
CA GLY A 104 -13.26 -16.18 -3.24
C GLY A 104 -11.95 -16.91 -3.53
N ILE A 105 -10.93 -16.75 -2.68
CA ILE A 105 -9.64 -17.46 -2.79
C ILE A 105 -9.55 -18.70 -1.88
N GLY A 106 -10.63 -19.04 -1.16
CA GLY A 106 -10.70 -20.25 -0.33
C GLY A 106 -10.10 -20.12 1.08
N LEU A 107 -9.90 -18.89 1.59
CA LEU A 107 -9.53 -18.67 2.99
C LEU A 107 -10.76 -18.65 3.90
N TYR A 108 -10.63 -19.24 5.07
CA TYR A 108 -11.70 -19.30 6.06
C TYR A 108 -11.81 -17.99 6.86
N ILE A 109 -12.99 -17.35 6.80
CA ILE A 109 -13.34 -16.20 7.63
C ILE A 109 -14.07 -16.71 8.85
N GLY A 110 -13.43 -16.58 10.02
CA GLY A 110 -14.02 -16.97 11.30
C GLY A 110 -15.05 -15.97 11.78
N SER A 111 -14.67 -14.69 11.83
CA SER A 111 -15.52 -13.63 12.41
C SER A 111 -15.08 -12.22 12.06
N VAL A 112 -15.95 -11.26 12.41
CA VAL A 112 -15.66 -9.82 12.45
C VAL A 112 -15.73 -9.36 13.91
N VAL A 113 -14.83 -8.47 14.31
CA VAL A 113 -14.80 -7.86 15.64
C VAL A 113 -15.07 -6.37 15.53
N LEU A 114 -16.14 -5.89 16.14
CA LEU A 114 -16.44 -4.48 16.31
C LEU A 114 -15.66 -3.96 17.52
N THR A 115 -14.57 -3.23 17.27
CA THR A 115 -13.74 -2.63 18.32
C THR A 115 -14.26 -1.22 18.68
N HIS A 116 -13.80 -0.67 19.80
CA HIS A 116 -14.26 0.62 20.32
C HIS A 116 -15.80 0.72 20.43
N TYR A 117 -16.44 -0.44 20.70
CA TYR A 117 -17.89 -0.52 20.74
C TYR A 117 -18.45 0.09 22.03
N ARG A 118 -19.52 0.87 21.90
CA ARG A 118 -20.27 1.52 22.98
C ARG A 118 -21.76 1.69 22.67
N GLY A 119 -22.30 0.91 21.72
CA GLY A 119 -23.71 1.00 21.31
C GLY A 119 -23.97 1.99 20.18
N GLN A 120 -23.02 2.17 19.24
CA GLN A 120 -23.19 3.04 18.08
C GLN A 120 -24.23 2.43 17.11
N ALA A 121 -25.27 3.20 16.78
CA ALA A 121 -26.43 2.71 16.03
C ALA A 121 -26.11 2.24 14.60
N ILE A 122 -25.12 2.87 13.93
CA ILE A 122 -24.71 2.44 12.58
C ILE A 122 -23.88 1.15 12.68
N ALA A 123 -23.05 1.02 13.72
CA ALA A 123 -22.30 -0.22 13.96
C ALA A 123 -23.23 -1.40 14.28
N ASP A 124 -24.33 -1.18 15.03
CA ASP A 124 -25.35 -2.22 15.26
C ASP A 124 -26.04 -2.65 13.97
N LYS A 125 -26.39 -1.71 13.09
CA LYS A 125 -26.95 -2.04 11.77
C LYS A 125 -25.96 -2.83 10.91
N PHE A 126 -24.69 -2.48 10.98
CA PHE A 126 -23.63 -3.21 10.27
C PHE A 126 -23.46 -4.63 10.83
N GLN A 127 -23.51 -4.80 12.15
CA GLN A 127 -23.53 -6.11 12.78
C GLN A 127 -24.67 -6.99 12.23
N HIS A 128 -25.92 -6.50 12.25
CA HIS A 128 -27.05 -7.25 11.70
C HIS A 128 -26.88 -7.63 10.24
N ARG A 129 -26.26 -6.73 9.44
CA ARG A 129 -25.92 -7.01 8.03
C ARG A 129 -24.94 -8.17 7.90
N LEU A 130 -23.89 -8.19 8.73
CA LEU A 130 -22.89 -9.27 8.76
C LEU A 130 -23.50 -10.61 9.19
N GLU A 131 -24.32 -10.59 10.25
CA GLU A 131 -25.02 -11.78 10.77
C GLU A 131 -25.98 -12.36 9.72
N ALA A 132 -26.68 -11.51 8.96
CA ALA A 132 -27.54 -11.92 7.85
C ALA A 132 -26.74 -12.57 6.69
N LEU A 133 -25.43 -12.24 6.55
CA LEU A 133 -24.49 -12.88 5.61
C LEU A 133 -23.80 -14.11 6.20
N GLY A 134 -24.24 -14.59 7.37
CA GLY A 134 -23.69 -15.76 8.05
C GLY A 134 -22.28 -15.53 8.62
N VAL A 135 -21.92 -14.29 8.95
CA VAL A 135 -20.65 -13.94 9.58
C VAL A 135 -20.85 -13.75 11.07
N LYS A 136 -20.09 -14.45 11.91
CA LYS A 136 -20.09 -14.22 13.36
C LYS A 136 -19.51 -12.85 13.68
N VAL A 137 -20.14 -12.13 14.62
CA VAL A 137 -19.67 -10.81 15.05
C VAL A 137 -19.47 -10.81 16.56
N TYR A 138 -18.34 -10.25 17.00
CA TYR A 138 -17.97 -10.08 18.40
C TYR A 138 -17.75 -8.60 18.70
N ARG A 139 -17.93 -8.20 19.98
CA ARG A 139 -17.81 -6.82 20.44
C ARG A 139 -16.65 -6.68 21.39
N HIS A 140 -15.76 -5.73 21.10
CA HIS A 140 -14.70 -5.30 21.99
C HIS A 140 -14.93 -3.85 22.40
N TYR A 141 -15.01 -3.63 23.70
CA TYR A 141 -15.43 -2.38 24.30
C TYR A 141 -14.27 -1.41 24.50
N ILE A 142 -14.58 -0.14 24.69
CA ILE A 142 -13.58 0.87 25.06
C ILE A 142 -13.13 0.58 26.50
N ILE A 143 -11.83 0.48 26.70
CA ILE A 143 -11.21 0.37 28.02
C ILE A 143 -10.64 1.74 28.38
N PRO A 144 -11.08 2.35 29.51
CA PRO A 144 -10.57 3.65 29.95
C PRO A 144 -9.05 3.63 30.12
N ASP A 145 -8.40 4.74 29.76
CA ASP A 145 -6.96 4.95 29.90
C ASP A 145 -6.08 3.91 29.17
N TYR A 146 -6.62 3.26 28.11
CA TYR A 146 -5.83 2.41 27.25
C TYR A 146 -4.82 3.25 26.44
N PRO A 147 -3.52 2.88 26.37
CA PRO A 147 -2.90 1.64 26.85
C PRO A 147 -2.19 1.78 28.22
N SER A 148 -2.38 2.85 28.97
CA SER A 148 -1.57 3.18 30.15
C SER A 148 -1.99 2.46 31.43
N ASN A 149 -3.29 2.21 31.63
CA ASN A 149 -3.83 1.58 32.84
C ASN A 149 -3.79 0.03 32.74
N ILE A 150 -2.59 -0.54 32.77
CA ILE A 150 -2.37 -1.99 32.63
C ILE A 150 -3.17 -2.81 33.67
N PRO A 151 -3.25 -2.40 34.95
CA PRO A 151 -4.04 -3.14 35.94
C PRO A 151 -5.51 -3.30 35.55
N LEU A 152 -6.13 -2.28 34.99
CA LEU A 152 -7.50 -2.32 34.49
C LEU A 152 -7.58 -3.10 33.17
N ILE A 153 -6.69 -2.81 32.23
CA ILE A 153 -6.70 -3.42 30.88
C ILE A 153 -6.65 -4.94 30.99
N VAL A 154 -5.70 -5.49 31.77
CA VAL A 154 -5.53 -6.91 31.97
C VAL A 154 -6.30 -7.36 33.23
N SER A 155 -7.62 -7.23 33.19
CA SER A 155 -8.55 -7.63 34.25
C SER A 155 -9.90 -8.06 33.64
N ASP A 156 -10.79 -8.57 34.49
CA ASP A 156 -12.14 -8.92 34.07
C ASP A 156 -12.97 -7.70 33.65
N GLU A 157 -12.67 -6.52 34.20
CA GLU A 157 -13.27 -5.22 33.87
C GLU A 157 -12.72 -4.63 32.55
N GLY A 158 -11.52 -5.03 32.15
CA GLY A 158 -10.87 -4.62 30.91
C GLY A 158 -11.05 -5.65 29.77
N PHE A 159 -10.01 -6.41 29.49
CA PHE A 159 -10.08 -7.45 28.43
C PHE A 159 -11.14 -8.51 28.69
N GLY A 160 -11.45 -8.80 29.95
CA GLY A 160 -12.49 -9.77 30.31
C GLY A 160 -13.91 -9.35 29.93
N ARG A 161 -14.19 -8.05 29.73
CA ARG A 161 -15.48 -7.55 29.22
C ARG A 161 -15.67 -7.77 27.73
N ASN A 162 -14.58 -7.90 26.98
CA ASN A 162 -14.65 -8.15 25.55
C ASN A 162 -15.20 -9.56 25.30
N ASP A 163 -15.98 -9.71 24.24
CA ASP A 163 -16.44 -11.02 23.82
C ASP A 163 -15.23 -11.92 23.49
N TYR A 164 -15.27 -13.16 23.98
CA TYR A 164 -14.32 -14.16 23.56
C TYR A 164 -14.61 -14.59 22.12
N ILE A 165 -13.65 -14.43 21.24
CA ILE A 165 -13.77 -14.86 19.84
C ILE A 165 -13.52 -16.37 19.79
N GLU A 166 -14.55 -17.15 19.48
CA GLU A 166 -14.42 -18.58 19.27
C GLU A 166 -13.62 -18.84 17.99
N THR A 167 -12.45 -19.41 18.13
CA THR A 167 -11.56 -19.75 17.01
C THR A 167 -11.27 -21.24 16.96
N THR A 168 -11.13 -21.78 15.76
CA THR A 168 -11.05 -23.24 15.53
C THR A 168 -9.71 -23.69 14.98
N ARG A 169 -8.84 -22.75 14.55
CA ARG A 169 -7.58 -23.05 13.88
C ARG A 169 -6.37 -22.59 14.70
N SER A 170 -5.21 -23.17 14.37
CA SER A 170 -3.94 -22.89 15.07
C SER A 170 -3.37 -21.52 14.75
N LEU A 171 -3.64 -20.98 13.54
CA LEU A 171 -3.23 -19.65 13.13
C LEU A 171 -4.45 -18.74 13.02
N VAL A 172 -4.56 -17.78 13.92
CA VAL A 172 -5.62 -16.76 13.89
C VAL A 172 -5.04 -15.45 13.35
N VAL A 173 -5.37 -15.12 12.11
CA VAL A 173 -4.89 -13.90 11.44
C VAL A 173 -5.86 -12.76 11.72
N VAL A 174 -5.40 -11.75 12.46
CA VAL A 174 -6.20 -10.56 12.76
C VAL A 174 -5.82 -9.43 11.80
N THR A 175 -6.73 -9.12 10.89
CA THR A 175 -6.56 -8.06 9.89
C THR A 175 -7.62 -6.98 10.02
N ALA A 176 -7.54 -5.91 9.20
CA ALA A 176 -8.47 -4.79 9.26
C ALA A 176 -8.51 -4.01 7.93
N PRO A 177 -9.59 -3.25 7.65
CA PRO A 177 -9.68 -2.36 6.49
C PRO A 177 -8.69 -1.19 6.55
N GLY A 178 -8.18 -0.83 7.75
CA GLY A 178 -7.22 0.25 7.89
C GLY A 178 -6.56 0.35 9.26
N PRO A 179 -5.68 1.34 9.46
CA PRO A 179 -5.01 1.59 10.72
C PRO A 179 -5.99 2.05 11.82
N GLY A 180 -5.62 1.83 13.09
CA GLY A 180 -6.43 2.23 14.24
C GLY A 180 -7.67 1.36 14.51
N SER A 181 -7.84 0.24 13.80
CA SER A 181 -8.99 -0.67 13.95
C SER A 181 -8.92 -1.59 15.17
N GLY A 182 -7.91 -1.47 16.03
CA GLY A 182 -7.80 -2.25 17.27
C GLY A 182 -7.27 -3.68 17.13
N LYS A 183 -6.54 -4.02 16.07
CA LYS A 183 -5.99 -5.37 15.83
C LYS A 183 -5.15 -5.90 16.99
N MET A 184 -4.17 -5.11 17.45
CA MET A 184 -3.31 -5.47 18.58
C MET A 184 -4.12 -5.73 19.85
N ALA A 185 -5.02 -4.81 20.22
CA ALA A 185 -5.89 -4.96 21.38
C ALA A 185 -6.79 -6.20 21.28
N THR A 186 -7.26 -6.53 20.07
CA THR A 186 -8.01 -7.77 19.81
C THR A 186 -7.16 -9.01 20.10
N CYS A 187 -5.92 -9.05 19.59
CA CYS A 187 -5.00 -10.16 19.85
C CYS A 187 -4.72 -10.31 21.35
N LEU A 188 -4.37 -9.21 22.04
CA LEU A 188 -4.07 -9.22 23.48
C LEU A 188 -5.28 -9.63 24.34
N SER A 189 -6.47 -9.15 24.00
CA SER A 189 -7.72 -9.55 24.63
C SER A 189 -7.97 -11.06 24.49
N GLN A 190 -7.71 -11.60 23.29
CA GLN A 190 -7.84 -13.04 23.06
C GLN A 190 -6.81 -13.83 23.87
N LEU A 191 -5.55 -13.38 23.97
CA LEU A 191 -4.55 -14.04 24.82
C LEU A 191 -4.96 -14.05 26.29
N TYR A 192 -5.59 -12.97 26.79
CA TYR A 192 -6.13 -12.93 28.13
C TYR A 192 -7.22 -14.00 28.33
N HIS A 193 -8.17 -14.10 27.40
CA HIS A 193 -9.23 -15.09 27.46
C HIS A 193 -8.72 -16.53 27.31
N GLU A 194 -7.77 -16.77 26.40
CA GLU A 194 -7.15 -18.10 26.23
C GLU A 194 -6.42 -18.54 27.49
N HIS A 195 -5.65 -17.65 28.10
CA HIS A 195 -4.93 -17.95 29.35
C HIS A 195 -5.91 -18.30 30.48
N LYS A 196 -7.01 -17.54 30.66
CA LYS A 196 -8.05 -17.84 31.65
C LYS A 196 -8.74 -19.19 31.41
N ARG A 197 -8.77 -19.66 30.16
CA ARG A 197 -9.32 -20.97 29.77
C ARG A 197 -8.30 -22.09 29.81
N GLY A 198 -7.05 -21.81 30.20
CA GLY A 198 -5.95 -22.78 30.22
C GLY A 198 -5.45 -23.17 28.83
N VAL A 199 -5.73 -22.38 27.80
CA VAL A 199 -5.26 -22.60 26.44
C VAL A 199 -3.94 -21.85 26.23
N SER A 200 -2.90 -22.57 25.80
CA SER A 200 -1.65 -21.93 25.41
C SER A 200 -1.81 -21.27 24.05
N ALA A 201 -1.46 -20.00 23.98
CA ALA A 201 -1.49 -19.23 22.74
C ALA A 201 -0.39 -18.17 22.76
N GLY A 202 0.06 -17.73 21.59
CA GLY A 202 1.06 -16.67 21.44
C GLY A 202 0.56 -15.53 20.55
N TYR A 203 1.33 -14.45 20.54
CA TYR A 203 1.14 -13.30 19.68
C TYR A 203 2.30 -13.17 18.69
N ALA A 204 2.03 -12.74 17.50
CA ALA A 204 3.06 -12.24 16.60
C ALA A 204 2.51 -11.10 15.75
N LYS A 205 3.41 -10.21 15.32
CA LYS A 205 3.11 -9.12 14.40
C LYS A 205 3.75 -9.44 13.05
N PHE A 206 2.93 -9.53 12.00
CA PHE A 206 3.45 -9.69 10.65
C PHE A 206 3.96 -8.34 10.14
N GLU A 207 5.22 -8.32 9.78
CA GLU A 207 5.87 -7.10 9.28
C GLU A 207 6.57 -7.38 7.96
N THR A 208 6.50 -6.39 7.06
CA THR A 208 7.27 -6.36 5.82
C THR A 208 8.45 -5.40 5.98
N PHE A 209 8.23 -4.30 6.67
CA PHE A 209 9.20 -3.24 6.96
C PHE A 209 9.10 -2.80 8.43
N PRO A 210 10.18 -2.24 9.00
CA PRO A 210 11.53 -2.15 8.42
C PRO A 210 12.16 -3.54 8.28
N VAL A 211 13.16 -3.66 7.40
CA VAL A 211 13.91 -4.91 7.25
C VAL A 211 14.96 -4.97 8.36
N TRP A 212 14.80 -5.88 9.30
CA TRP A 212 15.49 -5.90 10.59
C TRP A 212 17.00 -6.02 10.52
N ASN A 213 17.50 -6.85 9.61
CA ASN A 213 18.92 -7.17 9.46
C ASN A 213 19.67 -6.30 8.45
N LEU A 214 19.01 -5.24 7.94
CA LEU A 214 19.68 -4.20 7.16
C LEU A 214 20.13 -3.03 8.05
N PRO A 215 21.17 -2.28 7.66
CA PRO A 215 21.58 -1.08 8.40
C PRO A 215 20.44 -0.05 8.55
N LEU A 216 20.48 0.73 9.63
CA LEU A 216 19.46 1.75 9.92
C LEU A 216 19.22 2.72 8.74
N LYS A 217 20.29 3.16 8.10
CA LYS A 217 20.24 4.09 6.96
C LYS A 217 20.26 3.40 5.59
N HIS A 218 19.90 2.11 5.56
CA HIS A 218 19.83 1.39 4.29
C HIS A 218 18.68 1.95 3.42
N PRO A 219 18.88 2.16 2.10
CA PRO A 219 17.87 2.74 1.22
C PRO A 219 16.50 2.04 1.30
N VAL A 220 16.46 0.72 1.45
CA VAL A 220 15.22 -0.06 1.61
C VAL A 220 14.42 0.40 2.84
N ASN A 221 15.08 0.57 4.01
CA ASN A 221 14.45 1.04 5.23
C ASN A 221 14.05 2.51 5.14
N LEU A 222 14.91 3.35 4.54
CA LEU A 222 14.61 4.76 4.32
C LEU A 222 13.46 5.00 3.32
N ALA A 223 13.29 4.12 2.32
CA ALA A 223 12.15 4.19 1.40
C ALA A 223 10.82 3.93 2.12
N TYR A 224 10.81 3.07 3.13
CA TYR A 224 9.63 2.87 3.95
C TYR A 224 9.36 4.05 4.88
N GLU A 225 10.39 4.62 5.50
CA GLU A 225 10.28 5.85 6.30
C GLU A 225 9.74 7.01 5.47
N ALA A 226 10.18 7.15 4.21
CA ALA A 226 9.60 8.11 3.27
C ALA A 226 8.14 7.81 2.90
N ALA A 227 7.74 6.53 2.89
CA ALA A 227 6.36 6.11 2.59
C ALA A 227 5.39 6.32 3.77
N THR A 228 5.91 6.48 4.98
CA THR A 228 5.15 6.68 6.24
C THR A 228 5.46 8.03 6.89
N ALA A 229 5.97 8.98 6.12
CA ALA A 229 6.35 10.30 6.61
C ALA A 229 5.17 11.09 7.22
N ASP A 230 3.94 10.81 6.77
CA ASP A 230 2.67 11.33 7.30
C ASP A 230 2.29 10.75 8.67
N LEU A 231 2.82 9.58 9.01
CA LEU A 231 2.55 8.88 10.27
C LEU A 231 3.60 9.13 11.36
N ASP A 232 4.64 9.91 11.06
CA ASP A 232 5.78 10.12 11.93
C ASP A 232 6.56 8.85 12.31
N ASP A 233 6.47 7.81 11.48
CA ASP A 233 7.25 6.60 11.64
C ASP A 233 8.72 6.87 11.31
N VAL A 234 9.61 6.58 12.26
CA VAL A 234 11.06 6.72 12.13
C VAL A 234 11.71 5.40 12.48
N ASN A 235 12.62 4.96 11.63
CA ASN A 235 13.42 3.77 11.92
C ASN A 235 14.42 4.06 13.03
N MET A 236 14.58 3.12 13.94
CA MET A 236 15.56 3.18 15.01
C MET A 236 16.16 1.81 15.32
N ILE A 237 17.30 1.81 15.98
CA ILE A 237 17.86 0.57 16.52
C ILE A 237 16.95 0.13 17.68
N ASP A 238 16.56 -1.14 17.70
CA ASP A 238 15.83 -1.74 18.81
C ASP A 238 16.75 -1.91 20.01
N PRO A 239 16.64 -1.08 21.07
CA PRO A 239 17.53 -1.13 22.22
C PRO A 239 17.29 -2.37 23.06
N PHE A 240 16.05 -2.86 23.11
CA PHE A 240 15.70 -4.06 23.87
C PHE A 240 16.28 -5.31 23.22
N HIS A 241 16.29 -5.39 21.88
CA HIS A 241 16.89 -6.52 21.18
C HIS A 241 18.41 -6.53 21.33
N LEU A 242 19.03 -5.36 21.24
CA LEU A 242 20.46 -5.19 21.46
C LEU A 242 20.85 -5.61 22.87
N GLU A 243 20.09 -5.19 23.89
CA GLU A 243 20.35 -5.54 25.29
C GLU A 243 20.16 -7.05 25.54
N ALA A 244 19.09 -7.64 25.00
CA ALA A 244 18.75 -9.03 25.25
C ALA A 244 19.64 -10.05 24.52
N TYR A 245 20.15 -9.68 23.33
CA TYR A 245 20.82 -10.63 22.41
C TYR A 245 22.18 -10.17 21.89
N GLY A 246 22.60 -8.94 22.17
CA GLY A 246 23.83 -8.35 21.61
C GLY A 246 23.80 -8.15 20.09
N THR A 247 22.61 -8.19 19.48
CA THR A 247 22.42 -8.10 18.03
C THR A 247 21.68 -6.81 17.69
N THR A 248 22.22 -6.05 16.73
CA THR A 248 21.58 -4.85 16.22
C THR A 248 20.48 -5.19 15.24
N THR A 249 19.27 -4.70 15.50
CA THR A 249 18.11 -4.80 14.61
C THR A 249 17.45 -3.44 14.45
N VAL A 250 16.80 -3.24 13.31
CA VAL A 250 16.04 -2.01 13.01
C VAL A 250 14.56 -2.25 13.26
N ASN A 251 13.92 -1.33 13.97
CA ASN A 251 12.47 -1.36 14.21
C ASN A 251 11.89 0.06 14.15
N TYR A 252 10.59 0.23 14.30
CA TYR A 252 9.95 1.55 14.38
C TYR A 252 10.05 2.14 15.77
N ASN A 253 10.14 3.48 15.83
CA ASN A 253 10.00 4.23 17.08
C ASN A 253 8.73 3.82 17.85
N ARG A 254 7.56 3.74 17.20
CA ARG A 254 6.30 3.39 17.84
C ARG A 254 6.31 1.99 18.49
N ASP A 255 6.88 1.00 17.82
CA ASP A 255 6.95 -0.35 18.36
C ASP A 255 7.94 -0.44 19.52
N VAL A 256 9.04 0.30 19.45
CA VAL A 256 10.03 0.40 20.54
C VAL A 256 9.44 1.13 21.74
N GLU A 257 8.76 2.25 21.53
CA GLU A 257 8.14 3.05 22.61
C GLU A 257 7.01 2.32 23.35
N ILE A 258 6.19 1.54 22.62
CA ILE A 258 5.08 0.80 23.23
C ILE A 258 5.52 -0.53 23.88
N PHE A 259 6.70 -1.05 23.55
CA PHE A 259 7.14 -2.36 24.02
C PHE A 259 7.13 -2.54 25.55
N PRO A 260 7.58 -1.59 26.39
CA PRO A 260 7.49 -1.73 27.85
C PRO A 260 6.08 -1.93 28.37
N VAL A 261 5.09 -1.28 27.72
CA VAL A 261 3.66 -1.45 28.06
C VAL A 261 3.19 -2.85 27.67
N LEU A 262 3.55 -3.33 26.49
CA LEU A 262 3.20 -4.67 26.01
C LEU A 262 3.86 -5.75 26.88
N GLU A 263 5.13 -5.58 27.22
CA GLU A 263 5.86 -6.49 28.10
C GLU A 263 5.15 -6.60 29.48
N ALA A 264 4.72 -5.48 30.05
CA ALA A 264 3.99 -5.47 31.31
C ALA A 264 2.60 -6.13 31.18
N MET A 265 1.90 -5.98 30.05
CA MET A 265 0.66 -6.72 29.78
C MET A 265 0.93 -8.23 29.68
N PHE A 266 1.95 -8.67 28.94
CA PHE A 266 2.31 -10.08 28.87
C PHE A 266 2.71 -10.66 30.23
N LYS A 267 3.51 -9.94 31.02
CA LYS A 267 3.85 -10.33 32.38
C LYS A 267 2.60 -10.53 33.25
N LYS A 268 1.59 -9.66 33.07
CA LYS A 268 0.34 -9.77 33.83
C LYS A 268 -0.57 -10.90 33.33
N ILE A 269 -0.55 -11.23 32.04
CA ILE A 269 -1.31 -12.35 31.47
C ILE A 269 -0.65 -13.69 31.85
N TYR A 270 0.67 -13.84 31.64
CA TYR A 270 1.36 -15.14 31.72
C TYR A 270 2.24 -15.32 32.96
N GLY A 271 2.40 -14.29 33.80
CA GLY A 271 3.36 -14.27 34.91
C GLY A 271 4.77 -13.82 34.47
N ASN A 272 5.14 -14.03 33.23
CA ASN A 272 6.39 -13.56 32.61
C ASN A 272 6.12 -13.15 31.15
N SER A 273 6.99 -12.31 30.58
CA SER A 273 6.89 -12.00 29.13
C SER A 273 7.61 -13.07 28.32
N PRO A 274 6.96 -13.65 27.29
CA PRO A 274 7.64 -14.54 26.35
C PRO A 274 8.51 -13.80 25.34
N TYR A 275 8.49 -12.46 25.33
CA TYR A 275 9.21 -11.57 24.42
C TYR A 275 10.17 -10.68 25.20
N LYS A 276 11.37 -10.47 24.65
CA LYS A 276 12.40 -9.60 25.22
C LYS A 276 12.56 -8.30 24.47
N SER A 277 11.96 -8.20 23.27
CA SER A 277 12.04 -7.01 22.42
C SER A 277 10.83 -6.92 21.48
N PRO A 278 10.53 -5.74 20.89
CA PRO A 278 9.55 -5.63 19.81
C PRO A 278 9.92 -6.49 18.61
N THR A 279 11.19 -6.64 18.28
CA THR A 279 11.66 -7.53 17.20
C THR A 279 11.29 -9.00 17.46
N ASP A 280 11.33 -9.46 18.73
CA ASP A 280 10.87 -10.81 19.09
C ASP A 280 9.39 -11.05 18.81
N MET A 281 8.56 -10.02 18.89
CA MET A 281 7.14 -10.13 18.62
C MET A 281 6.84 -10.21 17.11
N GLY A 282 7.72 -9.67 16.28
CA GLY A 282 7.52 -9.60 14.85
C GLY A 282 7.85 -10.89 14.09
N VAL A 283 7.33 -11.03 12.89
CA VAL A 283 7.70 -12.04 11.89
C VAL A 283 8.06 -11.32 10.60
N ASN A 284 9.36 -11.32 10.25
CA ASN A 284 9.88 -10.64 9.07
C ASN A 284 11.15 -11.34 8.55
N MET A 285 11.01 -12.06 7.43
CA MET A 285 12.11 -12.79 6.78
C MET A 285 12.65 -12.09 5.54
N ASN A 286 12.21 -10.87 5.23
CA ASN A 286 12.56 -10.16 4.00
C ASN A 286 14.06 -10.03 3.78
N GLY A 287 14.81 -9.58 4.78
CA GLY A 287 16.23 -9.34 4.64
C GLY A 287 17.08 -10.58 4.35
N PHE A 288 16.55 -11.78 4.65
CA PHE A 288 17.20 -13.06 4.31
C PHE A 288 16.95 -13.50 2.87
N CYS A 289 16.10 -12.77 2.14
CA CYS A 289 15.67 -13.08 0.78
C CYS A 289 16.21 -12.10 -0.26
N ILE A 290 16.92 -11.06 0.18
CA ILE A 290 17.67 -10.15 -0.69
C ILE A 290 18.93 -10.88 -1.16
N PHE A 291 19.11 -11.04 -2.47
CA PHE A 291 20.32 -11.64 -3.06
C PHE A 291 21.11 -10.65 -3.92
N ASP A 292 20.50 -9.55 -4.33
CA ASP A 292 21.11 -8.45 -5.04
C ASP A 292 20.74 -7.13 -4.36
N ASP A 293 21.60 -6.72 -3.44
CA ASP A 293 21.39 -5.53 -2.61
C ASP A 293 21.44 -4.24 -3.42
N ASP A 294 22.31 -4.15 -4.43
CA ASP A 294 22.41 -2.98 -5.30
C ASP A 294 21.09 -2.74 -6.07
N ALA A 295 20.46 -3.81 -6.55
CA ALA A 295 19.16 -3.72 -7.21
C ALA A 295 18.07 -3.19 -6.26
N CYS A 296 18.05 -3.67 -5.01
CA CYS A 296 17.11 -3.21 -3.99
C CYS A 296 17.40 -1.75 -3.57
N CYS A 297 18.67 -1.37 -3.45
CA CYS A 297 19.08 0.00 -3.16
C CYS A 297 18.64 0.97 -4.24
N GLU A 298 18.85 0.65 -5.52
CA GLU A 298 18.47 1.51 -6.64
C GLU A 298 16.95 1.65 -6.73
N ALA A 299 16.20 0.55 -6.64
CA ALA A 299 14.74 0.57 -6.62
C ALA A 299 14.19 1.42 -5.47
N SER A 300 14.80 1.33 -4.28
CA SER A 300 14.45 2.11 -3.10
C SER A 300 14.71 3.60 -3.27
N LYS A 301 15.83 3.98 -3.87
CA LYS A 301 16.14 5.38 -4.21
C LYS A 301 15.08 5.96 -5.16
N GLN A 302 14.68 5.20 -6.18
CA GLN A 302 13.61 5.60 -7.09
C GLN A 302 12.26 5.74 -6.36
N GLU A 303 11.95 4.87 -5.38
CA GLU A 303 10.73 5.02 -4.56
C GLU A 303 10.77 6.26 -3.69
N ILE A 304 11.90 6.60 -3.08
CA ILE A 304 12.06 7.83 -2.28
C ILE A 304 11.78 9.07 -3.15
N ILE A 305 12.32 9.12 -4.38
CA ILE A 305 12.05 10.24 -5.30
C ILE A 305 10.57 10.29 -5.71
N ARG A 306 9.92 9.13 -5.91
CA ARG A 306 8.46 9.09 -6.15
C ARG A 306 7.67 9.66 -4.98
N ARG A 307 8.06 9.33 -3.73
CA ARG A 307 7.43 9.88 -2.52
C ARG A 307 7.63 11.37 -2.38
N TYR A 308 8.83 11.86 -2.71
CA TYR A 308 9.10 13.30 -2.77
C TYR A 308 8.12 14.03 -3.70
N TYR A 309 7.97 13.55 -4.93
CA TYR A 309 7.03 14.19 -5.87
C TYR A 309 5.57 14.06 -5.44
N ALA A 310 5.18 12.94 -4.84
CA ALA A 310 3.84 12.76 -4.30
C ALA A 310 3.54 13.77 -3.18
N ALA A 311 4.45 13.92 -2.21
CA ALA A 311 4.33 14.89 -1.12
C ALA A 311 4.36 16.34 -1.64
N ALA A 312 5.27 16.69 -2.55
CA ALA A 312 5.36 18.01 -3.15
C ALA A 312 4.07 18.40 -3.89
N CYS A 313 3.50 17.47 -4.66
CA CYS A 313 2.20 17.66 -5.31
C CYS A 313 1.05 17.72 -4.30
N GLY A 314 1.11 16.92 -3.22
CA GLY A 314 0.15 16.96 -2.12
C GLY A 314 0.12 18.31 -1.42
N VAL A 315 1.28 18.87 -1.08
CA VAL A 315 1.40 20.22 -0.53
C VAL A 315 0.83 21.27 -1.51
N ARG A 316 1.11 21.12 -2.81
CA ARG A 316 0.58 22.02 -3.84
C ARG A 316 -0.94 21.94 -3.99
N ARG A 317 -1.52 20.75 -3.79
CA ARG A 317 -2.97 20.49 -3.81
C ARG A 317 -3.66 20.84 -2.49
N GLY A 318 -2.90 21.00 -1.39
CA GLY A 318 -3.41 21.17 -0.02
C GLY A 318 -3.89 19.87 0.62
N THR A 319 -3.36 18.73 0.20
CA THR A 319 -3.71 17.38 0.71
C THR A 319 -2.61 16.74 1.56
N SER A 320 -1.42 17.32 1.58
CA SER A 320 -0.28 16.91 2.42
C SER A 320 0.26 18.09 3.20
N GLU A 321 0.81 17.83 4.37
CA GLU A 321 1.45 18.85 5.21
C GLU A 321 2.88 19.15 4.72
N PRO A 322 3.34 20.42 4.80
CA PRO A 322 4.72 20.77 4.43
C PRO A 322 5.80 20.01 5.22
N GLN A 323 5.45 19.53 6.40
CA GLN A 323 6.38 18.79 7.26
C GLN A 323 6.68 17.39 6.69
N GLU A 324 5.70 16.73 6.08
CA GLU A 324 5.87 15.47 5.36
C GLU A 324 6.92 15.61 4.24
N LEU A 325 6.78 16.64 3.40
CA LEU A 325 7.74 16.94 2.33
C LEU A 325 9.16 17.16 2.88
N ARG A 326 9.30 17.96 3.94
CA ARG A 326 10.61 18.23 4.56
C ARG A 326 11.32 16.99 5.08
N LYS A 327 10.56 16.03 5.65
CA LYS A 327 11.12 14.74 6.10
C LYS A 327 11.70 13.96 4.93
N ILE A 328 10.95 13.88 3.82
CA ILE A 328 11.42 13.16 2.63
C ILE A 328 12.64 13.86 2.01
N GLU A 329 12.68 15.19 2.00
CA GLU A 329 13.86 15.97 1.56
C GLU A 329 15.09 15.66 2.44
N LEU A 330 14.93 15.52 3.75
CA LEU A 330 16.03 15.13 4.65
C LEU A 330 16.54 13.71 4.35
N ILE A 331 15.63 12.78 4.04
CA ILE A 331 16.01 11.41 3.62
C ILE A 331 16.79 11.47 2.31
N MET A 332 16.30 12.20 1.30
CA MET A 332 16.99 12.38 0.03
C MET A 332 18.39 12.97 0.23
N ASN A 333 18.51 14.04 1.02
CA ASN A 333 19.78 14.67 1.33
C ASN A 333 20.77 13.71 2.01
N SER A 334 20.28 12.86 2.93
CA SER A 334 21.12 11.88 3.64
C SER A 334 21.71 10.81 2.70
N LEU A 335 21.04 10.56 1.57
CA LEU A 335 21.48 9.62 0.53
C LEU A 335 22.16 10.30 -0.65
N GLY A 336 22.28 11.64 -0.65
CA GLY A 336 22.80 12.40 -1.77
C GLY A 336 21.93 12.35 -3.02
N LEU A 337 20.61 12.09 -2.86
CA LEU A 337 19.66 11.97 -3.96
C LEU A 337 19.11 13.33 -4.38
N THR A 338 18.90 13.45 -5.67
CA THR A 338 18.22 14.57 -6.31
C THR A 338 17.07 14.09 -7.20
N ALA A 339 16.17 14.97 -7.56
CA ALA A 339 15.10 14.66 -8.50
C ALA A 339 15.64 14.25 -9.89
N ALA A 340 16.86 14.71 -10.26
CA ALA A 340 17.51 14.36 -11.53
C ALA A 340 17.98 12.90 -11.60
N ASP A 341 18.10 12.21 -10.45
CA ASP A 341 18.44 10.78 -10.39
C ASP A 341 17.29 9.87 -10.89
N ARG A 342 16.17 10.47 -11.27
CA ARG A 342 15.08 9.81 -11.97
C ARG A 342 15.10 10.21 -13.46
N PRO A 343 15.56 9.31 -14.38
CA PRO A 343 15.86 9.69 -15.78
C PRO A 343 14.72 10.34 -16.54
N VAL A 344 13.48 9.90 -16.30
CA VAL A 344 12.28 10.44 -16.95
C VAL A 344 11.99 11.89 -16.58
N VAL A 345 12.51 12.39 -15.45
CA VAL A 345 12.35 13.80 -15.01
C VAL A 345 13.08 14.72 -15.98
N GLY A 346 14.36 14.49 -16.19
CA GLY A 346 15.18 15.28 -17.11
C GLY A 346 14.58 15.30 -18.53
N ALA A 347 14.17 14.13 -19.04
CA ALA A 347 13.59 13.99 -20.37
C ALA A 347 12.25 14.75 -20.53
N ALA A 348 11.37 14.70 -19.50
CA ALA A 348 10.10 15.44 -19.54
C ALA A 348 10.31 16.97 -19.49
N LEU A 349 11.22 17.44 -18.61
CA LEU A 349 11.52 18.86 -18.46
C LEU A 349 12.20 19.43 -19.70
N GLN A 350 13.17 18.71 -20.25
CA GLN A 350 13.82 19.08 -21.51
C GLN A 350 12.79 19.19 -22.64
N ARG A 351 11.91 18.19 -22.79
CA ARG A 351 10.87 18.22 -23.82
C ARG A 351 9.89 19.37 -23.65
N ALA A 352 9.53 19.70 -22.41
CA ALA A 352 8.69 20.84 -22.13
C ALA A 352 9.38 22.17 -22.48
N GLN A 353 10.65 22.31 -22.17
CA GLN A 353 11.45 23.49 -22.50
C GLN A 353 11.59 23.68 -24.01
N GLU A 354 11.95 22.62 -24.76
CA GLU A 354 12.12 22.65 -26.21
C GLU A 354 10.85 23.08 -26.94
N THR A 355 9.69 22.70 -26.42
CA THR A 355 8.42 22.90 -27.11
C THR A 355 7.57 24.05 -26.56
N GLY A 356 7.95 24.61 -25.42
CA GLY A 356 7.15 25.62 -24.71
C GLY A 356 5.79 25.11 -24.23
N ALA A 357 5.58 23.81 -24.19
CA ALA A 357 4.30 23.17 -23.85
C ALA A 357 4.52 22.05 -22.81
N PRO A 358 3.52 21.74 -21.96
CA PRO A 358 3.61 20.62 -21.05
C PRO A 358 3.97 19.32 -21.77
N ALA A 359 4.85 18.53 -21.15
CA ALA A 359 5.34 17.28 -21.69
C ALA A 359 5.35 16.16 -20.64
N VAL A 360 5.27 14.94 -21.12
CA VAL A 360 5.40 13.71 -20.35
C VAL A 360 6.51 12.86 -20.97
N ALA A 361 7.34 12.24 -20.14
CA ALA A 361 8.30 11.21 -20.54
C ALA A 361 7.94 9.89 -19.89
N LEU A 362 8.16 8.78 -20.62
CA LEU A 362 7.94 7.42 -20.15
C LEU A 362 9.13 6.56 -20.55
N GLU A 363 9.70 5.84 -19.60
CA GLU A 363 10.78 4.87 -19.80
C GLU A 363 10.18 3.49 -20.03
N LEU A 364 10.53 2.88 -21.15
CA LEU A 364 10.13 1.52 -21.51
C LEU A 364 11.03 0.48 -20.84
N ALA A 365 10.61 -0.77 -20.85
CA ALA A 365 11.33 -1.87 -20.19
C ALA A 365 12.76 -2.11 -20.75
N ASP A 366 13.07 -1.63 -21.94
CA ASP A 366 14.40 -1.67 -22.56
C ASP A 366 15.29 -0.48 -22.19
N GLY A 367 14.80 0.44 -21.34
CA GLY A 367 15.48 1.67 -20.94
C GLY A 367 15.33 2.83 -21.94
N SER A 368 14.66 2.65 -23.06
CA SER A 368 14.39 3.75 -23.99
C SER A 368 13.32 4.70 -23.43
N ILE A 369 13.56 6.01 -23.61
CA ILE A 369 12.63 7.03 -23.14
C ILE A 369 11.81 7.60 -24.29
N VAL A 370 10.50 7.53 -24.16
CA VAL A 370 9.53 8.10 -25.08
C VAL A 370 8.91 9.35 -24.49
N THR A 371 8.75 10.40 -25.30
CA THR A 371 8.14 11.65 -24.85
C THR A 371 6.89 12.00 -25.62
N GLY A 372 5.95 12.71 -24.97
CA GLY A 372 4.81 13.35 -25.59
C GLY A 372 4.64 14.77 -25.09
N LYS A 373 4.15 15.65 -25.94
CA LYS A 373 3.83 17.05 -25.59
C LYS A 373 2.37 17.40 -25.84
N THR A 374 1.88 18.39 -25.16
CA THR A 374 0.54 18.95 -25.44
C THR A 374 0.49 19.52 -26.85
N SER A 375 -0.56 19.19 -27.59
CA SER A 375 -0.89 19.70 -28.94
C SER A 375 -2.32 20.25 -28.97
N SER A 376 -2.81 20.64 -30.16
CA SER A 376 -4.22 21.01 -30.34
C SER A 376 -5.19 19.81 -30.20
N LEU A 377 -4.71 18.61 -30.47
CA LEU A 377 -5.51 17.37 -30.47
C LEU A 377 -5.44 16.59 -29.16
N LEU A 378 -4.22 16.46 -28.60
CA LEU A 378 -3.93 15.56 -27.48
C LEU A 378 -3.28 16.31 -26.31
N GLY A 379 -3.62 15.92 -25.08
CA GLY A 379 -2.85 16.26 -23.90
C GLY A 379 -1.46 15.61 -23.92
N ALA A 380 -0.52 16.09 -23.11
CA ALA A 380 0.84 15.54 -23.04
C ALA A 380 0.86 14.06 -22.66
N SER A 381 0.02 13.67 -21.70
CA SER A 381 -0.16 12.27 -21.24
C SER A 381 -0.64 11.37 -22.38
N SER A 382 -1.68 11.79 -23.10
CA SER A 382 -2.24 11.05 -24.24
C SER A 382 -1.22 10.92 -25.37
N ALA A 383 -0.50 11.99 -25.68
CA ALA A 383 0.54 11.97 -26.73
C ALA A 383 1.71 11.04 -26.33
N CYS A 384 2.13 11.05 -25.05
CA CYS A 384 3.17 10.16 -24.57
C CYS A 384 2.73 8.70 -24.60
N LEU A 385 1.53 8.40 -24.13
CA LEU A 385 0.94 7.06 -24.14
C LEU A 385 0.88 6.50 -25.56
N LEU A 386 0.36 7.26 -26.53
CA LEU A 386 0.27 6.85 -27.92
C LEU A 386 1.66 6.58 -28.52
N ASN A 387 2.63 7.46 -28.24
CA ASN A 387 4.00 7.29 -28.70
C ASN A 387 4.67 6.06 -28.08
N ALA A 388 4.41 5.77 -26.79
CA ALA A 388 4.92 4.57 -26.13
C ALA A 388 4.33 3.30 -26.75
N LEU A 389 3.02 3.26 -27.01
CA LEU A 389 2.38 2.12 -27.69
C LEU A 389 2.93 1.89 -29.08
N LYS A 390 3.17 2.96 -29.86
CA LYS A 390 3.81 2.87 -31.16
C LYS A 390 5.22 2.30 -31.06
N ALA A 391 6.02 2.81 -30.14
CA ALA A 391 7.40 2.33 -29.95
C ALA A 391 7.43 0.84 -29.60
N LEU A 392 6.55 0.40 -28.67
CA LEU A 392 6.43 -1.01 -28.28
C LEU A 392 5.94 -1.92 -29.41
N ALA A 393 5.13 -1.39 -30.32
CA ALA A 393 4.62 -2.11 -31.50
C ALA A 393 5.56 -2.05 -32.70
N GLY A 394 6.68 -1.31 -32.63
CA GLY A 394 7.57 -1.09 -33.79
C GLY A 394 6.96 -0.24 -34.90
N ILE A 395 6.00 0.63 -34.58
CA ILE A 395 5.27 1.48 -35.52
C ILE A 395 5.99 2.82 -35.69
N ASP A 396 6.16 3.28 -36.92
CA ASP A 396 6.76 4.59 -37.19
C ASP A 396 6.00 5.72 -36.46
N LYS A 397 6.76 6.61 -35.82
CA LYS A 397 6.22 7.75 -35.09
C LYS A 397 5.33 8.66 -35.95
N LYS A 398 5.62 8.76 -37.25
CA LYS A 398 4.90 9.62 -38.18
C LYS A 398 3.57 9.02 -38.66
N LEU A 399 3.39 7.70 -38.51
CA LEU A 399 2.16 7.03 -38.95
C LEU A 399 0.98 7.45 -38.04
N PRO A 400 -0.08 8.09 -38.53
CA PRO A 400 -1.25 8.41 -37.74
C PRO A 400 -2.06 7.12 -37.48
N LEU A 401 -2.29 6.79 -36.20
CA LEU A 401 -3.12 5.64 -35.81
C LEU A 401 -4.59 6.04 -35.63
N ILE A 402 -4.84 7.31 -35.33
CA ILE A 402 -6.16 7.89 -35.16
C ILE A 402 -6.29 9.01 -36.18
N ALA A 403 -7.28 8.93 -37.07
CA ALA A 403 -7.53 9.96 -38.07
C ALA A 403 -8.08 11.22 -37.38
N PRO A 404 -7.72 12.43 -37.85
CA PRO A 404 -8.31 13.67 -37.34
C PRO A 404 -9.85 13.68 -37.34
N GLY A 405 -10.47 13.12 -38.35
CA GLY A 405 -11.93 12.99 -38.46
C GLY A 405 -12.57 12.10 -37.40
N VAL A 406 -11.80 11.36 -36.58
CA VAL A 406 -12.28 10.66 -35.36
C VAL A 406 -12.09 11.53 -34.12
N ILE A 407 -11.04 12.34 -34.07
CA ILE A 407 -10.73 13.21 -32.92
C ILE A 407 -11.67 14.44 -32.89
N GLU A 408 -11.88 15.09 -34.01
CA GLU A 408 -12.69 16.33 -34.11
C GLU A 408 -14.12 16.19 -33.58
N PRO A 409 -14.88 15.12 -33.89
CA PRO A 409 -16.21 14.92 -33.30
C PRO A 409 -16.19 14.77 -31.78
N ILE A 410 -15.14 14.10 -31.22
CA ILE A 410 -14.97 13.95 -29.78
C ILE A 410 -14.70 15.31 -29.13
N GLN A 411 -13.84 16.13 -29.74
CA GLN A 411 -13.56 17.49 -29.29
C GLN A 411 -14.83 18.37 -29.31
N HIS A 412 -15.60 18.28 -30.37
CA HIS A 412 -16.89 19.00 -30.51
C HIS A 412 -17.88 18.56 -29.41
N LEU A 413 -18.05 17.24 -29.21
CA LEU A 413 -18.90 16.70 -28.15
C LEU A 413 -18.48 17.25 -26.77
N LYS A 414 -17.16 17.22 -26.47
CA LYS A 414 -16.63 17.70 -25.19
C LYS A 414 -16.94 19.18 -24.94
N VAL A 415 -16.70 20.02 -25.92
CA VAL A 415 -16.79 21.47 -25.75
C VAL A 415 -18.23 21.94 -25.86
N GLU A 416 -18.93 21.57 -26.94
CA GLU A 416 -20.26 22.14 -27.28
C GLU A 416 -21.41 21.49 -26.48
N HIS A 417 -21.28 20.17 -26.16
CA HIS A 417 -22.37 19.46 -25.50
C HIS A 417 -22.12 19.15 -24.03
N LEU A 418 -20.84 18.87 -23.64
CA LEU A 418 -20.50 18.54 -22.27
C LEU A 418 -19.92 19.71 -21.47
N GLY A 419 -19.74 20.88 -22.09
CA GLY A 419 -19.29 22.12 -21.45
C GLY A 419 -17.83 22.10 -20.98
N ASN A 420 -16.99 21.22 -21.51
CA ASN A 420 -15.57 21.19 -21.21
C ASN A 420 -14.84 22.35 -21.87
N HIS A 421 -13.96 23.02 -21.11
CA HIS A 421 -13.11 24.08 -21.67
C HIS A 421 -11.84 23.55 -22.36
N ASN A 422 -11.52 22.26 -22.20
CA ASN A 422 -10.35 21.63 -22.79
C ASN A 422 -10.75 20.68 -23.93
N PRO A 423 -10.50 21.04 -25.19
CA PRO A 423 -10.86 20.19 -26.33
C PRO A 423 -9.92 18.95 -26.46
N ARG A 424 -8.73 18.99 -25.88
CA ARG A 424 -7.72 17.94 -26.06
C ARG A 424 -8.21 16.63 -25.46
N LEU A 425 -7.91 15.51 -26.14
CA LEU A 425 -8.25 14.19 -25.61
C LEU A 425 -7.39 13.85 -24.40
N HIS A 426 -8.04 13.37 -23.34
CA HIS A 426 -7.45 12.69 -22.21
C HIS A 426 -7.05 11.25 -22.58
N THR A 427 -6.35 10.57 -21.72
CA THR A 427 -5.80 9.22 -21.98
C THR A 427 -6.88 8.17 -22.19
N ASP A 428 -7.99 8.23 -21.48
CA ASP A 428 -9.15 7.34 -21.66
C ASP A 428 -9.86 7.58 -23.00
N GLU A 429 -10.11 8.84 -23.35
CA GLU A 429 -10.70 9.23 -24.64
C GLU A 429 -9.79 8.83 -25.80
N LEU A 430 -8.47 8.96 -25.64
CA LEU A 430 -7.49 8.48 -26.61
C LEU A 430 -7.62 6.97 -26.84
N LEU A 431 -7.69 6.16 -25.77
CA LEU A 431 -7.78 4.71 -25.89
C LEU A 431 -9.12 4.28 -26.52
N ILE A 432 -10.22 4.96 -26.20
CA ILE A 432 -11.52 4.72 -26.85
C ILE A 432 -11.41 5.03 -28.36
N ALA A 433 -10.87 6.19 -28.73
CA ALA A 433 -10.68 6.57 -30.12
C ALA A 433 -9.78 5.58 -30.88
N LEU A 434 -8.69 5.13 -30.22
CA LEU A 434 -7.77 4.12 -30.79
C LEU A 434 -8.46 2.77 -30.98
N SER A 435 -9.32 2.35 -30.04
CA SER A 435 -10.09 1.12 -30.12
C SER A 435 -11.10 1.14 -31.27
N ILE A 436 -11.74 2.27 -31.50
CA ILE A 436 -12.64 2.47 -32.65
C ILE A 436 -11.85 2.35 -33.95
N CYS A 437 -10.68 3.00 -34.03
CA CYS A 437 -9.83 2.93 -35.22
C CYS A 437 -9.29 1.50 -35.48
N ALA A 438 -9.10 0.70 -34.46
CA ALA A 438 -8.61 -0.68 -34.58
C ALA A 438 -9.54 -1.57 -35.39
N VAL A 439 -10.83 -1.24 -35.52
CA VAL A 439 -11.79 -1.98 -36.33
C VAL A 439 -11.40 -1.99 -37.82
N THR A 440 -10.78 -0.91 -38.30
CA THR A 440 -10.42 -0.74 -39.72
C THR A 440 -8.92 -0.54 -39.95
N ASN A 441 -8.16 -0.28 -38.88
CA ASN A 441 -6.70 -0.08 -38.93
C ASN A 441 -5.99 -1.12 -38.07
N PRO A 442 -5.40 -2.18 -38.65
CA PRO A 442 -4.70 -3.21 -37.91
C PRO A 442 -3.54 -2.66 -37.05
N MET A 443 -2.88 -1.57 -37.46
CA MET A 443 -1.80 -0.97 -36.70
C MET A 443 -2.28 -0.37 -35.38
N ALA A 444 -3.52 0.14 -35.33
CA ALA A 444 -4.14 0.59 -34.10
C ALA A 444 -4.40 -0.58 -33.14
N GLY A 445 -4.81 -1.74 -33.65
CA GLY A 445 -4.95 -2.97 -32.88
C GLY A 445 -3.61 -3.43 -32.29
N TYR A 446 -2.55 -3.49 -33.10
CA TYR A 446 -1.22 -3.86 -32.61
C TYR A 446 -0.68 -2.91 -31.55
N ALA A 447 -1.01 -1.62 -31.62
CA ALA A 447 -0.66 -0.67 -30.58
C ALA A 447 -1.41 -0.96 -29.26
N ILE A 448 -2.71 -1.25 -29.32
CA ILE A 448 -3.53 -1.59 -28.12
C ILE A 448 -2.99 -2.86 -27.45
N ASP A 449 -2.59 -3.86 -28.21
CA ASP A 449 -2.04 -5.12 -27.68
C ASP A 449 -0.76 -4.91 -26.82
N GLN A 450 -0.12 -3.74 -26.93
CA GLN A 450 1.08 -3.41 -26.14
C GLN A 450 0.73 -2.85 -24.73
N LEU A 451 -0.51 -2.54 -24.42
CA LEU A 451 -0.89 -1.91 -23.16
C LEU A 451 -0.35 -2.66 -21.91
N GLY A 452 -0.37 -4.00 -21.94
CA GLY A 452 0.14 -4.81 -20.85
C GLY A 452 1.65 -4.64 -20.56
N LYS A 453 2.43 -4.22 -21.58
CA LYS A 453 3.88 -4.00 -21.45
C LYS A 453 4.25 -2.69 -20.75
N LEU A 454 3.26 -1.83 -20.47
CA LEU A 454 3.47 -0.58 -19.73
C LEU A 454 3.54 -0.79 -18.22
N ARG A 455 3.13 -1.95 -17.73
CA ARG A 455 3.16 -2.27 -16.29
C ARG A 455 4.60 -2.22 -15.75
N GLY A 456 4.79 -1.42 -14.69
CA GLY A 456 6.10 -1.20 -14.06
C GLY A 456 6.97 -0.15 -14.74
N CYS A 457 6.55 0.41 -15.89
CA CYS A 457 7.25 1.53 -16.52
C CYS A 457 7.23 2.78 -15.64
N GLU A 458 8.30 3.58 -15.74
CA GLU A 458 8.45 4.84 -15.02
C GLU A 458 8.06 6.02 -15.91
N ALA A 459 7.32 6.98 -15.37
CA ALA A 459 6.93 8.17 -16.11
C ALA A 459 7.00 9.44 -15.26
N HIS A 460 7.18 10.59 -15.93
CA HIS A 460 7.14 11.90 -15.29
C HIS A 460 6.45 12.93 -16.18
N SER A 461 5.63 13.78 -15.55
CA SER A 461 4.97 14.91 -16.20
C SER A 461 5.55 16.23 -15.72
N SER A 462 5.79 17.15 -16.65
CA SER A 462 6.25 18.50 -16.36
C SER A 462 5.21 19.40 -15.65
N VAL A 463 3.99 18.88 -15.42
CA VAL A 463 2.89 19.55 -14.71
C VAL A 463 2.02 18.51 -14.01
N ILE A 464 1.25 18.93 -13.01
CA ILE A 464 0.22 18.11 -12.38
C ILE A 464 -0.83 17.73 -13.43
N LEU A 465 -1.10 16.44 -13.57
CA LEU A 465 -2.12 15.92 -14.51
C LEU A 465 -3.54 16.00 -13.93
N SER A 466 -4.52 15.83 -14.82
CA SER A 466 -5.91 15.60 -14.42
C SER A 466 -6.06 14.26 -13.71
N HIS A 467 -7.09 14.10 -12.87
CA HIS A 467 -7.38 12.84 -12.20
C HIS A 467 -7.60 11.69 -13.21
N VAL A 468 -8.25 11.97 -14.34
CA VAL A 468 -8.51 10.98 -15.39
C VAL A 468 -7.21 10.41 -15.95
N ASP A 469 -6.25 11.28 -16.28
CA ASP A 469 -4.95 10.85 -16.81
C ASP A 469 -4.11 10.13 -15.75
N GLU A 470 -4.09 10.65 -14.50
CA GLU A 470 -3.39 10.03 -13.38
C GLU A 470 -3.92 8.63 -13.09
N ASP A 471 -5.24 8.48 -13.00
CA ASP A 471 -5.91 7.20 -12.71
C ASP A 471 -5.70 6.17 -13.80
N LEU A 472 -5.70 6.59 -15.07
CA LEU A 472 -5.44 5.68 -16.18
C LEU A 472 -4.01 5.13 -16.12
N PHE A 473 -2.99 5.98 -15.91
CA PHE A 473 -1.61 5.51 -15.76
C PHE A 473 -1.47 4.54 -14.59
N LYS A 474 -2.12 4.81 -13.45
CA LYS A 474 -2.16 3.89 -12.30
C LYS A 474 -2.80 2.55 -12.66
N LYS A 475 -3.94 2.55 -13.38
CA LYS A 475 -4.61 1.32 -13.85
C LYS A 475 -3.75 0.51 -14.81
N LEU A 476 -2.96 1.17 -15.65
CA LEU A 476 -1.97 0.53 -16.53
C LEU A 476 -0.73 0.03 -15.77
N GLY A 477 -0.62 0.35 -14.47
CA GLY A 477 0.52 -0.02 -13.64
C GLY A 477 1.79 0.80 -13.89
N VAL A 478 1.64 2.00 -14.48
CA VAL A 478 2.75 2.95 -14.70
C VAL A 478 3.00 3.76 -13.43
N ASN A 479 4.26 3.86 -13.03
CA ASN A 479 4.72 4.66 -11.88
C ASN A 479 4.92 6.13 -12.31
N ILE A 480 3.84 6.90 -12.35
CA ILE A 480 3.89 8.29 -12.81
C ILE A 480 4.13 9.27 -11.67
N THR A 481 4.96 10.28 -11.91
CA THR A 481 5.23 11.42 -11.03
C THR A 481 4.99 12.75 -11.75
N PHE A 482 4.86 13.84 -11.01
CA PHE A 482 4.54 15.15 -11.58
C PHE A 482 5.40 16.26 -10.96
N GLU A 483 5.79 17.27 -11.75
CA GLU A 483 6.23 18.53 -11.19
C GLU A 483 5.10 19.20 -10.37
N PRO A 484 5.38 19.76 -9.19
CA PRO A 484 4.37 20.36 -8.32
C PRO A 484 3.88 21.72 -8.83
N LYS A 485 3.49 21.78 -10.08
CA LYS A 485 2.98 23.00 -10.75
C LYS A 485 1.81 22.68 -11.68
N TYR A 486 0.85 23.59 -11.74
CA TYR A 486 -0.27 23.49 -12.67
C TYR A 486 0.09 24.07 -14.03
N GLN A 487 -0.54 23.57 -15.09
CA GLN A 487 -0.38 24.06 -16.45
C GLN A 487 -0.87 25.51 -16.61
N ALA A 488 -1.92 25.89 -15.86
CA ALA A 488 -2.51 27.23 -15.90
C ALA A 488 -2.72 27.77 -14.48
N LYS A 489 -2.81 29.11 -14.34
CA LYS A 489 -3.08 29.77 -13.05
C LYS A 489 -4.49 29.48 -12.50
N LYS A 490 -5.44 29.16 -13.37
CA LYS A 490 -6.80 28.70 -13.01
C LYS A 490 -6.95 27.23 -13.43
N LEU A 491 -7.44 26.39 -12.52
CA LEU A 491 -7.91 25.06 -12.87
C LEU A 491 -9.11 25.20 -13.79
N PHE A 492 -9.18 24.37 -14.84
CA PHE A 492 -10.34 24.33 -15.75
C PHE A 492 -11.65 23.91 -15.05
N HIS A 493 -11.57 23.44 -13.81
CA HIS A 493 -12.69 23.02 -12.99
C HIS A 493 -12.63 23.73 -11.63
N LYS A 494 -13.01 25.01 -11.62
CA LYS A 494 -13.58 25.64 -10.43
C LYS A 494 -15.00 26.03 -10.77
N ASN A 495 -15.94 25.20 -10.29
CA ASN A 495 -17.29 25.70 -10.03
C ASN A 495 -17.23 26.74 -8.93
#